data_b875123a40bc13c13eefed40eda07379
#
_entry.id   b875123a40bc13c13eefed40eda07379
#
_cell.length_a   1.000
_cell.length_b   1.000
_cell.length_c   1.000
_cell.angle_alpha   90.00
_cell.angle_beta   90.00
_cell.angle_gamma   90.00
#
_symmetry.space_group_name_H-M   'P 1'
#
loop_
_entity.id
_entity.type
_entity.pdbx_description
1 polymer ?
#
loop_
_entity_poly.entity_id
_entity_poly.type
_entity_poly.pdbx_seq_one_letter_code
_entity_poly.pdbx_strand_id
1 'polypeptide(L)'
;MPPLQDNGAEQKNRRFEHMKKGVQSVLLSVLVGALLLCAGCGKSGDIYTAGVYTASAEGYSGPVTVEVEFDGRSILSVHVLSHSETVNISDRAIDELPSRIVEAQTWDVDAVSSATFTSDAIREAVRDCLAQAALR
;
A
#
# COMPACT_ATOMS: atom_id res chain seq x y z
N MET A 1 57.31 4.72 54.73
CA MET A 1 57.11 4.56 53.27
C MET A 1 55.66 4.79 52.96
N PRO A 2 55.35 5.78 52.17
CA PRO A 2 53.96 5.96 51.71
C PRO A 2 53.63 4.85 50.74
N PRO A 3 52.35 4.38 50.68
CA PRO A 3 51.92 3.37 49.73
C PRO A 3 51.91 3.93 48.34
N LEU A 4 52.48 3.19 47.40
CA LEU A 4 52.35 3.49 45.93
C LEU A 4 50.88 3.45 45.55
N GLN A 5 50.32 4.63 45.28
CA GLN A 5 48.96 4.72 44.69
C GLN A 5 49.03 4.27 43.25
N ASP A 6 48.36 3.18 43.00
CA ASP A 6 48.14 2.67 41.65
C ASP A 6 47.10 3.56 40.91
N ASN A 7 47.61 4.58 40.23
CA ASN A 7 46.79 5.49 39.43
C ASN A 7 46.37 4.90 38.07
N GLY A 8 46.80 3.67 37.79
CA GLY A 8 46.50 3.03 36.46
C GLY A 8 45.07 2.58 36.28
N ALA A 9 44.45 2.11 37.36
CA ALA A 9 43.06 1.62 37.28
C ALA A 9 42.03 2.76 37.19
N GLU A 10 42.31 3.88 37.85
CA GLU A 10 41.41 5.03 37.85
C GLU A 10 41.42 5.80 36.52
N GLN A 11 42.58 5.92 35.88
CA GLN A 11 42.69 6.51 34.56
C GLN A 11 42.03 5.65 33.48
N LYS A 12 42.11 4.33 33.58
CA LYS A 12 41.45 3.40 32.65
C LYS A 12 39.94 3.49 32.77
N ASN A 13 39.40 3.65 33.96
CA ASN A 13 37.97 3.77 34.19
C ASN A 13 37.40 5.08 33.66
N ARG A 14 38.09 6.20 33.83
CA ARG A 14 37.70 7.52 33.29
C ARG A 14 37.67 7.54 31.74
N ARG A 15 38.58 6.80 31.10
CA ARG A 15 38.64 6.68 29.65
C ARG A 15 37.45 5.91 29.08
N PHE A 16 37.01 4.86 29.81
CA PHE A 16 35.81 4.10 29.42
C PHE A 16 34.51 4.90 29.60
N GLU A 17 34.44 5.73 30.65
CA GLU A 17 33.28 6.58 30.90
C GLU A 17 33.11 7.65 29.81
N HIS A 18 34.19 8.26 29.34
CA HIS A 18 34.14 9.23 28.25
C HIS A 18 33.74 8.61 26.91
N MET A 19 34.17 7.38 26.61
CA MET A 19 33.78 6.66 25.39
C MET A 19 32.31 6.28 25.42
N LYS A 20 31.75 5.87 26.55
CA LYS A 20 30.30 5.53 26.65
C LYS A 20 29.43 6.74 26.45
N LYS A 21 29.77 7.91 26.95
CA LYS A 21 29.01 9.16 26.77
C LYS A 21 29.06 9.64 25.31
N GLY A 22 30.19 9.52 24.63
CA GLY A 22 30.34 9.89 23.22
C GLY A 22 29.55 9.00 22.26
N VAL A 23 29.62 7.69 22.48
CA VAL A 23 28.90 6.71 21.64
C VAL A 23 27.38 6.82 21.83
N GLN A 24 26.95 7.05 23.09
CA GLN A 24 25.52 7.18 23.39
C GLN A 24 24.91 8.47 22.79
N SER A 25 25.68 9.55 22.76
CA SER A 25 25.25 10.81 22.14
C SER A 25 25.16 10.71 20.61
N VAL A 26 26.10 10.02 19.98
CA VAL A 26 26.11 9.79 18.52
C VAL A 26 24.99 8.84 18.11
N LEU A 27 24.74 7.77 18.86
CA LEU A 27 23.63 6.85 18.59
C LEU A 27 22.26 7.53 18.73
N LEU A 28 22.10 8.41 19.73
CA LEU A 28 20.84 9.14 19.92
C LEU A 28 20.61 10.16 18.79
N SER A 29 21.66 10.83 18.30
CA SER A 29 21.53 11.77 17.19
C SER A 29 21.23 11.09 15.84
N VAL A 30 21.76 9.89 15.62
CA VAL A 30 21.46 9.07 14.43
C VAL A 30 20.02 8.55 14.49
N LEU A 31 19.54 8.14 15.66
CA LEU A 31 18.16 7.66 15.84
C LEU A 31 17.14 8.77 15.63
N VAL A 32 17.42 9.99 16.13
CA VAL A 32 16.56 11.17 15.91
C VAL A 32 16.60 11.64 14.44
N GLY A 33 17.76 11.56 13.80
CA GLY A 33 17.91 11.86 12.38
C GLY A 33 17.14 10.88 11.48
N ALA A 34 17.13 9.59 11.80
CA ALA A 34 16.36 8.57 11.06
C ALA A 34 14.84 8.76 11.23
N LEU A 35 14.39 9.22 12.40
CA LEU A 35 12.98 9.49 12.65
C LEU A 35 12.46 10.73 11.90
N LEU A 36 13.33 11.74 11.71
CA LEU A 36 12.98 12.97 10.95
C LEU A 36 12.95 12.75 9.42
N LEU A 37 13.67 11.75 8.90
CA LEU A 37 13.64 11.41 7.47
C LEU A 37 12.34 10.69 7.05
N CYS A 38 11.58 10.10 7.97
CA CYS A 38 10.26 9.53 7.68
C CYS A 38 9.12 10.55 7.66
N ALA A 39 9.33 11.78 8.15
CA ALA A 39 8.31 12.84 8.17
C ALA A 39 8.30 13.72 6.90
N GLY A 40 9.15 13.43 5.91
CA GLY A 40 9.35 14.23 4.70
C GLY A 40 8.72 13.69 3.41
N CYS A 41 7.92 12.62 3.44
CA CYS A 41 7.06 12.24 2.32
C CYS A 41 5.72 12.97 2.41
N GLY A 42 5.73 14.27 2.22
CA GLY A 42 4.57 14.99 1.74
C GLY A 42 4.29 14.47 0.33
N LYS A 43 3.36 13.54 0.19
CA LYS A 43 2.89 13.03 -1.10
C LYS A 43 2.06 14.12 -1.78
N SER A 44 2.75 15.11 -2.35
CA SER A 44 2.14 16.07 -3.25
C SER A 44 1.73 15.32 -4.51
N GLY A 45 0.43 15.11 -4.71
CA GLY A 45 -0.13 14.55 -5.92
C GLY A 45 -0.78 13.17 -5.78
N ASP A 46 -1.16 12.76 -4.58
CA ASP A 46 -2.03 11.60 -4.40
C ASP A 46 -3.44 11.96 -4.90
N ILE A 47 -4.05 11.08 -5.68
CA ILE A 47 -5.40 11.21 -6.23
C ILE A 47 -6.38 10.27 -5.56
N TYR A 48 -5.88 9.24 -4.91
CA TYR A 48 -6.65 8.26 -4.15
C TYR A 48 -6.20 8.18 -2.70
N THR A 49 -7.13 7.80 -1.84
CA THR A 49 -6.80 7.29 -0.51
C THR A 49 -6.34 5.85 -0.67
N ALA A 50 -5.09 5.55 -0.30
CA ALA A 50 -4.56 4.19 -0.36
C ALA A 50 -5.38 3.25 0.52
N GLY A 51 -5.69 2.06 0.02
CA GLY A 51 -6.48 1.07 0.73
C GLY A 51 -7.16 0.08 -0.21
N VAL A 52 -7.98 -0.78 0.37
CA VAL A 52 -8.77 -1.78 -0.33
C VAL A 52 -10.25 -1.38 -0.24
N TYR A 53 -10.91 -1.36 -1.38
CA TYR A 53 -12.30 -0.94 -1.52
C TYR A 53 -13.10 -2.03 -2.22
N THR A 54 -14.33 -2.23 -1.79
CA THR A 54 -15.23 -3.24 -2.34
C THR A 54 -16.52 -2.60 -2.81
N ALA A 55 -17.00 -3.01 -3.97
CA ALA A 55 -18.29 -2.62 -4.50
C ALA A 55 -18.94 -3.76 -5.28
N SER A 56 -20.24 -3.65 -5.52
CA SER A 56 -21.01 -4.64 -6.28
C SER A 56 -21.90 -3.94 -7.30
N ALA A 57 -22.04 -4.53 -8.47
CA ALA A 57 -22.98 -4.09 -9.48
C ALA A 57 -23.74 -5.28 -10.08
N GLU A 58 -24.93 -5.03 -10.65
CA GLU A 58 -25.77 -6.07 -11.22
C GLU A 58 -25.20 -6.54 -12.57
N GLY A 59 -24.93 -7.84 -12.67
CA GLY A 59 -24.58 -8.53 -13.90
C GLY A 59 -25.81 -9.13 -14.61
N TYR A 60 -25.60 -10.18 -15.39
CA TYR A 60 -26.69 -10.86 -16.12
C TYR A 60 -27.53 -11.76 -15.20
N SER A 61 -26.90 -12.52 -14.32
CA SER A 61 -27.56 -13.50 -13.46
C SER A 61 -27.61 -13.08 -11.99
N GLY A 62 -27.04 -11.92 -11.64
CA GLY A 62 -27.01 -11.39 -10.29
C GLY A 62 -25.81 -10.50 -10.03
N PRO A 63 -25.59 -10.10 -8.77
CA PRO A 63 -24.54 -9.17 -8.43
C PRO A 63 -23.15 -9.76 -8.65
N VAL A 64 -22.25 -8.92 -9.19
CA VAL A 64 -20.82 -9.15 -9.28
C VAL A 64 -20.13 -8.23 -8.29
N THR A 65 -19.39 -8.81 -7.35
CA THR A 65 -18.67 -8.08 -6.31
C THR A 65 -17.19 -8.05 -6.66
N VAL A 66 -16.61 -6.86 -6.68
CA VAL A 66 -15.19 -6.66 -6.91
C VAL A 66 -14.50 -6.00 -5.73
N GLU A 67 -13.23 -6.31 -5.58
CA GLU A 67 -12.30 -5.66 -4.66
C GLU A 67 -11.21 -4.99 -5.48
N VAL A 68 -10.90 -3.74 -5.13
CA VAL A 68 -9.87 -2.95 -5.79
C VAL A 68 -8.92 -2.40 -4.75
N GLU A 69 -7.64 -2.62 -4.94
CA GLU A 69 -6.58 -2.06 -4.11
C GLU A 69 -5.96 -0.84 -4.80
N PHE A 70 -5.83 0.24 -4.04
CA PHE A 70 -5.20 1.48 -4.48
C PHE A 70 -3.99 1.81 -3.63
N ASP A 71 -2.96 2.36 -4.27
CA ASP A 71 -2.02 3.25 -3.60
C ASP A 71 -2.48 4.72 -3.75
N GLY A 72 -1.64 5.69 -3.37
CA GLY A 72 -2.03 7.11 -3.51
C GLY A 72 -2.24 7.58 -4.95
N ARG A 73 -1.87 6.81 -5.99
CA ARG A 73 -1.84 7.26 -7.40
C ARG A 73 -2.36 6.27 -8.42
N SER A 74 -2.44 5.01 -8.07
CA SER A 74 -2.70 3.94 -9.03
C SER A 74 -3.61 2.85 -8.47
N ILE A 75 -4.25 2.14 -9.39
CA ILE A 75 -4.90 0.87 -9.13
C ILE A 75 -3.81 -0.20 -9.08
N LEU A 76 -3.64 -0.86 -7.93
CA LEU A 76 -2.64 -1.91 -7.75
C LEU A 76 -3.17 -3.27 -8.18
N SER A 77 -4.41 -3.57 -7.82
CA SER A 77 -5.05 -4.84 -8.17
C SER A 77 -6.56 -4.71 -8.26
N VAL A 78 -7.16 -5.59 -9.03
CA VAL A 78 -8.62 -5.77 -9.15
C VAL A 78 -8.91 -7.26 -9.03
N HIS A 79 -9.82 -7.64 -8.14
CA HIS A 79 -10.24 -9.02 -7.93
C HIS A 79 -11.77 -9.13 -7.94
N VAL A 80 -12.30 -10.11 -8.67
CA VAL A 80 -13.70 -10.48 -8.57
C VAL A 80 -13.85 -11.45 -7.40
N LEU A 81 -14.50 -10.99 -6.32
CA LEU A 81 -14.67 -11.78 -5.09
C LEU A 81 -15.81 -12.79 -5.20
N SER A 82 -16.90 -12.40 -5.83
CA SER A 82 -18.09 -13.25 -6.00
C SER A 82 -18.94 -12.80 -7.19
N HIS A 83 -19.60 -13.76 -7.80
CA HIS A 83 -20.57 -13.55 -8.87
C HIS A 83 -21.58 -14.70 -8.92
N SER A 84 -22.74 -14.45 -9.52
CA SER A 84 -23.76 -15.47 -9.82
C SER A 84 -23.90 -15.69 -11.33
N GLU A 85 -22.91 -15.27 -12.10
CA GLU A 85 -22.90 -15.30 -13.55
C GLU A 85 -22.82 -16.73 -14.12
N THR A 86 -23.26 -16.88 -15.37
CA THR A 86 -23.27 -18.18 -16.07
C THR A 86 -21.86 -18.61 -16.44
N VAL A 87 -21.47 -19.78 -15.95
CA VAL A 87 -20.18 -20.43 -16.26
C VAL A 87 -19.99 -20.57 -17.79
N ASN A 88 -18.76 -20.44 -18.25
CA ASN A 88 -18.30 -20.44 -19.67
C ASN A 88 -18.68 -19.20 -20.50
N ILE A 89 -19.62 -18.36 -20.06
CA ILE A 89 -19.95 -17.10 -20.77
C ILE A 89 -19.23 -15.94 -20.10
N SER A 90 -19.32 -15.84 -18.78
CA SER A 90 -18.76 -14.77 -17.97
C SER A 90 -17.27 -14.96 -17.63
N ASP A 91 -16.77 -16.21 -17.66
CA ASP A 91 -15.42 -16.56 -17.22
C ASP A 91 -14.34 -15.70 -17.88
N ARG A 92 -14.47 -15.48 -19.18
CA ARG A 92 -13.52 -14.60 -19.90
C ARG A 92 -13.53 -13.15 -19.42
N ALA A 93 -14.68 -12.61 -19.07
CA ALA A 93 -14.74 -11.24 -18.54
C ALA A 93 -14.12 -11.19 -17.12
N ILE A 94 -14.41 -12.19 -16.31
CA ILE A 94 -13.87 -12.31 -14.94
C ILE A 94 -12.35 -12.45 -14.94
N ASP A 95 -11.80 -13.20 -15.90
CA ASP A 95 -10.36 -13.46 -16.00
C ASP A 95 -9.59 -12.28 -16.68
N GLU A 96 -10.17 -11.68 -17.73
CA GLU A 96 -9.47 -10.72 -18.56
C GLU A 96 -9.62 -9.25 -18.10
N LEU A 97 -10.83 -8.83 -17.65
CA LEU A 97 -11.07 -7.42 -17.33
C LEU A 97 -10.22 -6.89 -16.17
N PRO A 98 -10.02 -7.64 -15.07
CA PRO A 98 -9.21 -7.14 -13.96
C PRO A 98 -7.82 -6.68 -14.39
N SER A 99 -7.12 -7.48 -15.20
CA SER A 99 -5.78 -7.13 -15.70
C SER A 99 -5.81 -5.94 -16.65
N ARG A 100 -6.82 -5.86 -17.55
CA ARG A 100 -6.96 -4.71 -18.46
C ARG A 100 -7.20 -3.40 -17.72
N ILE A 101 -8.00 -3.42 -16.64
CA ILE A 101 -8.28 -2.24 -15.81
C ILE A 101 -7.01 -1.78 -15.09
N VAL A 102 -6.21 -2.70 -14.54
CA VAL A 102 -4.94 -2.39 -13.90
C VAL A 102 -3.94 -1.83 -14.92
N GLU A 103 -3.84 -2.42 -16.11
CA GLU A 103 -2.96 -1.92 -17.18
C GLU A 103 -3.36 -0.54 -17.68
N ALA A 104 -4.66 -0.31 -17.90
CA ALA A 104 -5.18 0.96 -18.39
C ALA A 104 -5.31 2.04 -17.30
N GLN A 105 -5.24 1.65 -16.02
CA GLN A 105 -5.44 2.55 -14.87
C GLN A 105 -6.79 3.29 -14.91
N THR A 106 -7.82 2.62 -15.45
CA THR A 106 -9.19 3.14 -15.58
C THR A 106 -10.20 2.00 -15.62
N TRP A 107 -11.41 2.27 -15.13
CA TRP A 107 -12.55 1.35 -15.28
C TRP A 107 -13.08 1.30 -16.73
N ASP A 108 -12.82 2.33 -17.54
CA ASP A 108 -13.34 2.46 -18.90
C ASP A 108 -12.47 1.69 -19.89
N VAL A 109 -12.63 0.38 -19.88
CA VAL A 109 -11.99 -0.59 -20.78
C VAL A 109 -13.05 -1.28 -21.64
N ASP A 110 -12.66 -1.84 -22.79
CA ASP A 110 -13.58 -2.53 -23.68
C ASP A 110 -14.17 -3.77 -23.02
N ALA A 111 -15.48 -3.97 -23.22
CA ALA A 111 -16.18 -5.17 -22.81
C ALA A 111 -15.66 -6.42 -23.54
N VAL A 112 -15.67 -7.54 -22.87
CA VAL A 112 -15.32 -8.82 -23.47
C VAL A 112 -16.49 -9.33 -24.32
N SER A 113 -16.20 -9.67 -25.57
CA SER A 113 -17.20 -10.22 -26.50
C SER A 113 -17.92 -11.42 -25.90
N SER A 114 -19.23 -11.48 -26.06
CA SER A 114 -20.14 -12.47 -25.50
C SER A 114 -20.40 -12.40 -23.99
N ALA A 115 -19.74 -11.48 -23.26
CA ALA A 115 -19.90 -11.29 -21.82
C ALA A 115 -20.13 -9.80 -21.46
N THR A 116 -20.90 -9.08 -22.25
CA THR A 116 -21.10 -7.62 -22.11
C THR A 116 -21.70 -7.26 -20.76
N PHE A 117 -22.75 -7.92 -20.31
CA PHE A 117 -23.41 -7.62 -19.04
C PHE A 117 -22.47 -7.83 -17.84
N THR A 118 -21.71 -8.93 -17.83
CA THR A 118 -20.70 -9.18 -16.78
C THR A 118 -19.56 -8.16 -16.85
N SER A 119 -19.15 -7.80 -18.07
CA SER A 119 -18.14 -6.75 -18.27
C SER A 119 -18.59 -5.40 -17.70
N ASP A 120 -19.83 -5.02 -17.98
CA ASP A 120 -20.42 -3.77 -17.51
C ASP A 120 -20.55 -3.76 -15.98
N ALA A 121 -20.96 -4.88 -15.39
CA ALA A 121 -21.02 -5.03 -13.93
C ALA A 121 -19.64 -4.85 -13.28
N ILE A 122 -18.59 -5.49 -13.81
CA ILE A 122 -17.21 -5.33 -13.30
C ILE A 122 -16.77 -3.87 -13.44
N ARG A 123 -16.99 -3.24 -14.59
CA ARG A 123 -16.61 -1.83 -14.84
C ARG A 123 -17.34 -0.88 -13.88
N GLU A 124 -18.63 -1.08 -13.66
CA GLU A 124 -19.43 -0.27 -12.76
C GLU A 124 -18.98 -0.43 -11.29
N ALA A 125 -18.75 -1.64 -10.83
CA ALA A 125 -18.26 -1.89 -9.49
C ALA A 125 -16.86 -1.28 -9.27
N VAL A 126 -15.96 -1.38 -10.25
CA VAL A 126 -14.63 -0.71 -10.18
C VAL A 126 -14.78 0.80 -10.17
N ARG A 127 -15.69 1.39 -10.96
CA ARG A 127 -15.99 2.82 -10.94
C ARG A 127 -16.43 3.28 -9.56
N ASP A 128 -17.25 2.50 -8.88
CA ASP A 128 -17.73 2.80 -7.54
C ASP A 128 -16.61 2.70 -6.50
N CYS A 129 -15.68 1.74 -6.63
CA CYS A 129 -14.46 1.68 -5.81
C CYS A 129 -13.57 2.91 -6.02
N LEU A 130 -13.40 3.36 -7.28
CA LEU A 130 -12.67 4.59 -7.60
C LEU A 130 -13.31 5.83 -6.95
N ALA A 131 -14.65 5.91 -6.98
CA ALA A 131 -15.38 7.01 -6.34
C ALA A 131 -15.21 7.01 -4.80
N GLN A 132 -15.12 5.85 -4.18
CA GLN A 132 -14.84 5.71 -2.74
C GLN A 132 -13.41 6.11 -2.38
N ALA A 133 -12.44 5.73 -3.21
CA ALA A 133 -11.02 6.00 -3.00
C ALA A 133 -10.62 7.44 -3.33
N ALA A 134 -11.38 8.15 -4.17
CA ALA A 134 -11.03 9.49 -4.64
C ALA A 134 -10.86 10.48 -3.50
N LEU A 135 -9.73 11.20 -3.50
CA LEU A 135 -9.51 12.33 -2.60
C LEU A 135 -10.40 13.52 -3.02
N ARG A 136 -11.08 14.11 -2.03
CA ARG A 136 -11.96 15.29 -2.20
C ARG A 136 -11.22 16.58 -1.85
#